data_daabb05df2070bfe1ad8dafdaf6675c0
#
_entry.id   daabb05df2070bfe1ad8dafdaf6675c0
#
_cell.length_a   1.000
_cell.length_b   1.000
_cell.length_c   1.000
_cell.angle_alpha   90.00
_cell.angle_beta   90.00
_cell.angle_gamma   90.00
#
_symmetry.space_group_name_H-M   'P 1'
#
loop_
_entity.id
_entity.type
_entity.pdbx_description
1 polymer ?
#
loop_
_entity_poly.entity_id
_entity_poly.type
_entity_poly.pdbx_seq_one_letter_code
_entity_poly.pdbx_strand_id
1 'polypeptide(L)'
;TIDSLLAAATTYLETQDITQTAANLETISASVNVDDTSEAFQKLYKTLLGLIGPQLSAQYYETGYNAYRSEDYATAIENLSKAVIYDETNKDAWLSLGNSYRKSDDAQNAITTYDKIIELFPETETARSAQRYRSQLAENTAQ
;
A
#
# COMPACT_ATOMS: atom_id res chain seq x y z
N THR A 1 -15.26 -12.80 -13.90
CA THR A 1 -15.11 -14.11 -14.53
C THR A 1 -13.65 -14.41 -14.85
N ILE A 2 -13.34 -15.66 -15.09
CA ILE A 2 -11.99 -16.07 -15.48
C ILE A 2 -11.58 -15.44 -16.81
N ASP A 3 -12.54 -15.20 -17.69
CA ASP A 3 -12.29 -14.53 -18.97
C ASP A 3 -11.85 -13.09 -18.79
N SER A 4 -12.45 -12.36 -17.86
CA SER A 4 -12.03 -11.00 -17.50
C SER A 4 -10.61 -10.97 -16.95
N LEU A 5 -10.26 -11.97 -16.15
CA LEU A 5 -8.93 -12.10 -15.56
C LEU A 5 -7.87 -12.47 -16.62
N LEU A 6 -8.23 -13.36 -17.55
CA LEU A 6 -7.37 -13.70 -18.68
C LEU A 6 -7.14 -12.49 -19.59
N ALA A 7 -8.18 -11.68 -19.81
CA ALA A 7 -8.04 -10.44 -20.58
C ALA A 7 -7.08 -9.46 -19.90
N ALA A 8 -7.15 -9.31 -18.59
CA ALA A 8 -6.20 -8.48 -17.83
C ALA A 8 -4.77 -9.00 -17.95
N ALA A 9 -4.59 -10.33 -17.85
CA ALA A 9 -3.27 -10.96 -18.02
C ALA A 9 -2.72 -10.72 -19.44
N THR A 10 -3.57 -10.86 -20.45
CA THR A 10 -3.19 -10.63 -21.84
C THR A 10 -2.76 -9.18 -22.05
N THR A 11 -3.53 -8.22 -21.51
CA THR A 11 -3.18 -6.80 -21.56
C THR A 11 -1.79 -6.57 -20.98
N TYR A 12 -1.52 -7.14 -19.81
CA TYR A 12 -0.20 -6.98 -19.18
C TYR A 12 0.92 -7.56 -20.04
N LEU A 13 0.72 -8.78 -20.59
CA LEU A 13 1.75 -9.45 -21.40
C LEU A 13 2.04 -8.71 -22.70
N GLU A 14 1.02 -8.12 -23.30
CA GLU A 14 1.15 -7.42 -24.59
C GLU A 14 1.69 -6.00 -24.46
N THR A 15 1.23 -5.28 -23.46
CA THR A 15 1.49 -3.84 -23.33
C THR A 15 2.47 -3.48 -22.23
N GLN A 16 2.67 -4.35 -21.24
CA GLN A 16 3.40 -4.07 -20.00
C GLN A 16 2.83 -2.85 -19.26
N ASP A 17 1.57 -2.53 -19.50
CA ASP A 17 0.89 -1.39 -18.87
C ASP A 17 0.34 -1.81 -17.51
N ILE A 18 1.12 -1.56 -16.48
CA ILE A 18 0.76 -1.93 -15.10
C ILE A 18 -0.43 -1.11 -14.58
N THR A 19 -0.58 0.12 -15.02
CA THR A 19 -1.70 0.99 -14.61
C THR A 19 -3.02 0.47 -15.14
N GLN A 20 -3.07 0.11 -16.42
CA GLN A 20 -4.27 -0.46 -17.03
C GLN A 20 -4.59 -1.84 -16.45
N THR A 21 -3.56 -2.66 -16.20
CA THR A 21 -3.71 -3.98 -15.59
C THR A 21 -4.29 -3.86 -14.18
N ALA A 22 -3.78 -2.92 -13.38
CA ALA A 22 -4.29 -2.65 -12.04
C ALA A 22 -5.76 -2.20 -12.07
N ALA A 23 -6.12 -1.29 -12.97
CA ALA A 23 -7.50 -0.83 -13.13
C ALA A 23 -8.44 -2.00 -13.48
N ASN A 24 -8.01 -2.90 -14.34
CA ASN A 24 -8.76 -4.11 -14.69
C ASN A 24 -8.95 -5.03 -13.47
N LEU A 25 -7.91 -5.24 -12.68
CA LEU A 25 -7.98 -6.06 -11.46
C LEU A 25 -8.87 -5.42 -10.38
N GLU A 26 -8.82 -4.12 -10.23
CA GLU A 26 -9.72 -3.38 -9.31
C GLU A 26 -11.18 -3.54 -9.72
N THR A 27 -11.47 -3.44 -11.02
CA THR A 27 -12.81 -3.66 -11.55
C THR A 27 -13.30 -5.08 -11.27
N ILE A 28 -12.44 -6.07 -11.43
CA ILE A 28 -12.77 -7.47 -11.14
C ILE A 28 -13.06 -7.66 -9.66
N SER A 29 -12.21 -7.14 -8.77
CA SER A 29 -12.38 -7.29 -7.33
C SER A 29 -13.61 -6.54 -6.79
N ALA A 30 -14.03 -5.48 -7.47
CA ALA A 30 -15.26 -4.77 -7.12
C ALA A 30 -16.52 -5.56 -7.51
N SER A 31 -16.40 -6.46 -8.50
CA SER A 31 -17.52 -7.24 -9.02
C SER A 31 -17.71 -8.59 -8.35
N VAL A 32 -16.63 -9.16 -7.82
CA VAL A 32 -16.63 -10.50 -7.20
C VAL A 32 -15.76 -10.53 -5.95
N ASN A 33 -16.17 -11.28 -4.96
CA ASN A 33 -15.28 -11.60 -3.86
C ASN A 33 -14.30 -12.68 -4.33
N VAL A 34 -13.02 -12.33 -4.44
CA VAL A 34 -11.99 -13.23 -4.98
C VAL A 34 -11.90 -14.53 -4.19
N ASP A 35 -12.07 -14.46 -2.87
CA ASP A 35 -11.96 -15.65 -2.00
C ASP A 35 -13.12 -16.64 -2.22
N ASP A 36 -14.23 -16.20 -2.81
CA ASP A 36 -15.38 -17.05 -3.14
C ASP A 36 -15.30 -17.64 -4.55
N THR A 37 -14.20 -17.39 -5.27
CA THR A 37 -14.02 -17.89 -6.64
C THR A 37 -13.28 -19.22 -6.66
N SER A 38 -13.11 -19.80 -7.86
CA SER A 38 -12.34 -21.02 -8.02
C SER A 38 -10.88 -20.85 -7.65
N GLU A 39 -10.24 -21.93 -7.22
CA GLU A 39 -8.82 -21.94 -6.88
C GLU A 39 -7.94 -21.43 -8.03
N ALA A 40 -8.27 -21.82 -9.27
CA ALA A 40 -7.56 -21.36 -10.46
C ALA A 40 -7.67 -19.83 -10.64
N PHE A 41 -8.85 -19.28 -10.41
CA PHE A 41 -9.08 -17.83 -10.46
C PHE A 41 -8.25 -17.12 -9.39
N GLN A 42 -8.31 -17.57 -8.16
CA GLN A 42 -7.55 -17.00 -7.04
C GLN A 42 -6.05 -16.99 -7.31
N LYS A 43 -5.53 -18.13 -7.83
CA LYS A 43 -4.11 -18.27 -8.15
C LYS A 43 -3.67 -17.30 -9.23
N LEU A 44 -4.43 -17.18 -10.32
CA LEU A 44 -4.12 -16.26 -11.40
C LEU A 44 -4.20 -14.79 -10.94
N TYR A 45 -5.23 -14.44 -10.18
CA TYR A 45 -5.42 -13.10 -9.64
C TYR A 45 -4.22 -12.70 -8.75
N LYS A 46 -3.84 -13.56 -7.80
CA LYS A 46 -2.70 -13.32 -6.91
C LYS A 46 -1.38 -13.24 -7.67
N THR A 47 -1.21 -14.06 -8.72
CA THR A 47 -0.02 -14.03 -9.56
C THR A 47 0.13 -12.68 -10.28
N LEU A 48 -0.96 -12.19 -10.88
CA LEU A 48 -0.96 -10.87 -11.53
C LEU A 48 -0.66 -9.75 -10.55
N LEU A 49 -1.30 -9.75 -9.39
CA LEU A 49 -1.01 -8.77 -8.33
C LEU A 49 0.47 -8.82 -7.92
N GLY A 50 1.04 -10.00 -7.78
CA GLY A 50 2.45 -10.16 -7.43
C GLY A 50 3.41 -9.62 -8.50
N LEU A 51 3.02 -9.70 -9.76
CA LEU A 51 3.83 -9.18 -10.87
C LEU A 51 3.82 -7.66 -10.96
N ILE A 52 2.65 -7.03 -10.78
CA ILE A 52 2.50 -5.59 -10.93
C ILE A 52 2.63 -4.83 -9.60
N GLY A 53 2.40 -5.52 -8.48
CA GLY A 53 2.32 -4.92 -7.14
C GLY A 53 3.56 -4.09 -6.77
N PRO A 54 4.77 -4.64 -6.84
CA PRO A 54 5.98 -3.88 -6.48
C PRO A 54 6.19 -2.63 -7.34
N GLN A 55 5.90 -2.69 -8.63
CA GLN A 55 6.03 -1.56 -9.54
C GLN A 55 4.98 -0.48 -9.26
N LEU A 56 3.73 -0.88 -9.04
CA LEU A 56 2.65 0.04 -8.65
C LEU A 56 2.93 0.68 -7.30
N SER A 57 3.36 -0.11 -6.33
CA SER A 57 3.73 0.39 -5.00
C SER A 57 4.79 1.48 -5.11
N ALA A 58 5.82 1.27 -5.93
CA ALA A 58 6.87 2.26 -6.15
C ALA A 58 6.33 3.56 -6.75
N GLN A 59 5.41 3.47 -7.72
CA GLN A 59 4.79 4.65 -8.34
C GLN A 59 3.92 5.42 -7.35
N TYR A 60 3.07 4.73 -6.59
CA TYR A 60 2.24 5.36 -5.56
C TYR A 60 3.09 5.96 -4.45
N TYR A 61 4.17 5.28 -4.07
CA TYR A 61 5.11 5.81 -3.08
C TYR A 61 5.72 7.13 -3.55
N GLU A 62 6.20 7.20 -4.78
CA GLU A 62 6.80 8.42 -5.33
C GLU A 62 5.80 9.58 -5.31
N THR A 63 4.59 9.37 -5.78
CA THR A 63 3.53 10.38 -5.76
C THR A 63 3.19 10.80 -4.33
N GLY A 64 3.02 9.83 -3.44
CA GLY A 64 2.68 10.10 -2.04
C GLY A 64 3.80 10.79 -1.27
N TYR A 65 5.04 10.40 -1.50
CA TYR A 65 6.20 11.03 -0.85
C TYR A 65 6.39 12.47 -1.32
N ASN A 66 6.19 12.75 -2.60
CA ASN A 66 6.24 14.12 -3.12
C ASN A 66 5.15 14.98 -2.50
N ALA A 67 3.94 14.45 -2.34
CA ALA A 67 2.84 15.12 -1.65
C ALA A 67 3.20 15.39 -0.18
N TYR A 68 3.80 14.42 0.51
CA TYR A 68 4.27 14.57 1.88
C TYR A 68 5.28 15.72 1.99
N ARG A 69 6.25 15.77 1.09
CA ARG A 69 7.25 16.86 1.07
C ARG A 69 6.63 18.23 0.80
N SER A 70 5.53 18.27 0.08
CA SER A 70 4.77 19.51 -0.20
C SER A 70 3.75 19.83 0.88
N GLU A 71 3.73 19.04 1.96
CA GLU A 71 2.80 19.18 3.09
C GLU A 71 1.33 18.96 2.70
N ASP A 72 1.08 18.31 1.57
CA ASP A 72 -0.25 17.84 1.16
C ASP A 72 -0.47 16.43 1.73
N TYR A 73 -0.76 16.39 3.02
CA TYR A 73 -0.86 15.12 3.74
C TYR A 73 -2.07 14.28 3.32
N ALA A 74 -3.16 14.89 2.91
CA ALA A 74 -4.33 14.16 2.42
C ALA A 74 -3.99 13.35 1.16
N THR A 75 -3.34 13.96 0.18
CA THR A 75 -2.88 13.29 -1.04
C THR A 75 -1.80 12.25 -0.72
N ALA A 76 -0.89 12.58 0.21
CA ALA A 76 0.15 11.64 0.66
C ALA A 76 -0.48 10.37 1.25
N ILE A 77 -1.42 10.52 2.17
CA ILE A 77 -2.10 9.38 2.81
C ILE A 77 -2.82 8.52 1.77
N GLU A 78 -3.53 9.13 0.84
CA GLU A 78 -4.24 8.40 -0.22
C GLU A 78 -3.28 7.53 -1.04
N ASN A 79 -2.19 8.09 -1.54
CA ASN A 79 -1.24 7.38 -2.39
C ASN A 79 -0.38 6.38 -1.61
N LEU A 80 0.08 6.75 -0.42
CA LEU A 80 0.89 5.86 0.40
C LEU A 80 0.08 4.66 0.92
N SER A 81 -1.21 4.85 1.19
CA SER A 81 -2.12 3.75 1.54
C SER A 81 -2.23 2.74 0.39
N LYS A 82 -2.31 3.20 -0.85
CA LYS A 82 -2.31 2.32 -2.02
C LYS A 82 -0.96 1.61 -2.17
N ALA A 83 0.14 2.32 -1.94
CA ALA A 83 1.48 1.73 -2.05
C ALA A 83 1.65 0.52 -1.12
N VAL A 84 1.21 0.61 0.13
CA VAL A 84 1.34 -0.50 1.09
C VAL A 84 0.35 -1.64 0.83
N ILE A 85 -0.76 -1.37 0.16
CA ILE A 85 -1.71 -2.41 -0.28
C ILE A 85 -1.11 -3.22 -1.43
N TYR A 86 -0.49 -2.56 -2.41
CA TYR A 86 0.10 -3.26 -3.56
C TYR A 86 1.40 -3.98 -3.22
N ASP A 87 2.18 -3.47 -2.26
CA ASP A 87 3.38 -4.14 -1.77
C ASP A 87 3.56 -3.86 -0.28
N GLU A 88 3.13 -4.81 0.54
CA GLU A 88 3.24 -4.72 2.00
C GLU A 88 4.69 -4.68 2.50
N THR A 89 5.66 -5.07 1.66
CA THR A 89 7.08 -5.04 2.00
C THR A 89 7.76 -3.70 1.74
N ASN A 90 7.03 -2.72 1.21
CA ASN A 90 7.57 -1.38 0.94
C ASN A 90 7.68 -0.58 2.25
N LYS A 91 8.80 -0.73 2.93
CA LYS A 91 9.08 -0.09 4.23
C LYS A 91 9.00 1.43 4.17
N ASP A 92 9.52 2.02 3.09
CA ASP A 92 9.55 3.48 2.92
C ASP A 92 8.13 4.03 2.79
N ALA A 93 7.24 3.33 2.10
CA ALA A 93 5.84 3.71 1.99
C ALA A 93 5.14 3.65 3.35
N TRP A 94 5.38 2.60 4.12
CA TRP A 94 4.84 2.46 5.47
C TRP A 94 5.28 3.62 6.37
N LEU A 95 6.57 3.92 6.40
CA LEU A 95 7.09 4.98 7.27
C LEU A 95 6.54 6.35 6.85
N SER A 96 6.52 6.63 5.56
CA SER A 96 5.98 7.89 5.04
C SER A 96 4.48 8.02 5.32
N LEU A 97 3.74 6.90 5.30
CA LEU A 97 2.32 6.88 5.67
C LEU A 97 2.14 7.26 7.15
N GLY A 98 2.86 6.60 8.04
CA GLY A 98 2.82 6.95 9.47
C GLY A 98 3.19 8.40 9.74
N ASN A 99 4.23 8.88 9.07
CA ASN A 99 4.66 10.28 9.19
C ASN A 99 3.61 11.26 8.65
N SER A 100 2.90 10.90 7.58
CA SER A 100 1.82 11.72 7.01
C SER A 100 0.65 11.85 7.98
N TYR A 101 0.26 10.74 8.62
CA TYR A 101 -0.76 10.78 9.68
C TYR A 101 -0.29 11.65 10.86
N ARG A 102 0.95 11.47 11.30
CA ARG A 102 1.51 12.24 12.43
C ARG A 102 1.53 13.73 12.12
N LYS A 103 1.96 14.12 10.93
CA LYS A 103 2.04 15.53 10.49
C LYS A 103 0.67 16.16 10.29
N SER A 104 -0.35 15.37 10.02
CA SER A 104 -1.74 15.86 9.89
C SER A 104 -2.51 15.80 11.22
N ASP A 105 -1.83 15.57 12.33
CA ASP A 105 -2.38 15.50 13.68
C ASP A 105 -3.34 14.31 13.89
N ASP A 106 -3.23 13.28 13.08
CA ASP A 106 -3.97 12.02 13.25
C ASP A 106 -3.11 11.03 14.03
N ALA A 107 -2.98 11.26 15.33
CA ALA A 107 -2.12 10.46 16.21
C ALA A 107 -2.55 8.99 16.25
N GLN A 108 -3.84 8.70 16.23
CA GLN A 108 -4.35 7.33 16.33
C GLN A 108 -3.94 6.49 15.12
N ASN A 109 -4.15 6.98 13.90
CA ASN A 109 -3.74 6.28 12.69
C ASN A 109 -2.22 6.23 12.54
N ALA A 110 -1.51 7.25 13.00
CA ALA A 110 -0.04 7.23 13.04
C ALA A 110 0.46 6.10 13.94
N ILE A 111 -0.06 5.98 15.16
CA ILE A 111 0.33 4.92 16.10
C ILE A 111 0.03 3.54 15.51
N THR A 112 -1.16 3.35 14.95
CA THR A 112 -1.55 2.08 14.30
C THR A 112 -0.58 1.72 13.17
N THR A 113 -0.19 2.70 12.35
CA THR A 113 0.75 2.50 11.24
C THR A 113 2.15 2.16 11.75
N TYR A 114 2.63 2.88 12.77
CA TYR A 114 3.94 2.60 13.37
C TYR A 114 3.97 1.21 14.04
N ASP A 115 2.90 0.80 14.70
CA ASP A 115 2.78 -0.54 15.26
C ASP A 115 2.87 -1.62 14.17
N LYS A 116 2.24 -1.37 13.02
CA LYS A 116 2.32 -2.27 11.87
C LYS A 116 3.74 -2.40 11.33
N ILE A 117 4.49 -1.30 11.27
CA ILE A 117 5.90 -1.30 10.87
C ILE A 117 6.74 -2.16 11.81
N ILE A 118 6.56 -2.01 13.11
CA ILE A 118 7.30 -2.77 14.12
C ILE A 118 6.99 -4.26 14.00
N GLU A 119 5.74 -4.62 13.73
CA GLU A 119 5.30 -5.99 13.53
C GLU A 119 5.89 -6.60 12.26
N LEU A 120 5.84 -5.86 11.11
CA LEU A 120 6.27 -6.37 9.81
C LEU A 120 7.78 -6.40 9.62
N PHE A 121 8.48 -5.43 10.18
CA PHE A 121 9.91 -5.21 9.91
C PHE A 121 10.73 -5.12 11.19
N PRO A 122 10.61 -6.10 12.11
CA PRO A 122 11.33 -6.03 13.39
C PRO A 122 12.84 -5.94 13.15
N GLU A 123 13.54 -5.27 14.06
CA GLU A 123 15.01 -5.12 14.04
C GLU A 123 15.55 -4.30 12.87
N THR A 124 14.69 -3.59 12.12
CA THR A 124 15.13 -2.69 11.07
C THR A 124 15.24 -1.25 11.59
N GLU A 125 15.98 -0.43 10.85
CA GLU A 125 16.06 1.01 11.13
C GLU A 125 14.70 1.68 11.00
N THR A 126 13.88 1.24 10.04
CA THR A 126 12.51 1.70 9.86
C THR A 126 11.66 1.44 11.09
N ALA A 127 11.77 0.25 11.68
CA ALA A 127 11.07 -0.10 12.92
C ALA A 127 11.57 0.75 14.11
N ARG A 128 12.86 1.03 14.19
CA ARG A 128 13.41 1.90 15.24
C ARG A 128 12.88 3.34 15.12
N SER A 129 12.80 3.85 13.91
CA SER A 129 12.18 5.17 13.65
C SER A 129 10.71 5.18 14.03
N ALA A 130 9.98 4.14 13.65
CA ALA A 130 8.56 3.98 14.01
C ALA A 130 8.38 3.94 15.53
N GLN A 131 9.22 3.19 16.24
CA GLN A 131 9.17 3.11 17.70
C GLN A 131 9.39 4.47 18.35
N ARG A 132 10.36 5.23 17.87
CA ARG A 132 10.67 6.57 18.38
C ARG A 132 9.48 7.53 18.20
N TYR A 133 8.91 7.59 17.00
CA TYR A 133 7.78 8.48 16.73
C TYR A 133 6.53 8.04 17.50
N ARG A 134 6.30 6.74 17.59
CA ARG A 134 5.18 6.18 18.35
C ARG A 134 5.28 6.58 19.83
N SER A 135 6.46 6.46 20.41
CA SER A 135 6.71 6.83 21.83
C SER A 135 6.44 8.32 22.06
N GLN A 136 6.89 9.19 21.14
CA GLN A 136 6.64 10.63 21.23
C GLN A 136 5.14 10.95 21.18
N LEU A 137 4.39 10.29 20.30
CA LEU A 137 2.94 10.47 20.20
C LEU A 137 2.21 9.99 21.46
N ALA A 138 2.62 8.86 22.03
CA ALA A 138 2.04 8.32 23.25
C ALA A 138 2.29 9.26 24.44
N GLU A 139 3.48 9.85 24.55
CA GLU A 139 3.79 10.84 25.59
C GLU A 139 2.94 12.09 25.44
N ASN A 140 2.77 12.61 24.21
CA ASN A 140 1.98 13.81 23.95
C ASN A 140 0.49 13.60 24.24
N THR A 141 -0.05 12.41 24.00
CA THR A 141 -1.46 12.10 24.27
C THR A 141 -1.73 11.80 25.75
N ALA A 142 -0.71 11.50 26.53
CA ALA A 142 -0.82 11.26 27.99
C ALA A 142 -0.85 12.57 28.80
N GLN A 143 -0.59 13.69 28.18
CA GLN A 143 -0.67 15.02 28.78
C GLN A 143 -2.00 15.68 28.40
#